data_de7afb48d7a8f3c014edce9ba8cbaf35
#
_entry.id   de7afb48d7a8f3c014edce9ba8cbaf35
#
_cell.length_a   1.000
_cell.length_b   1.000
_cell.length_c   1.000
_cell.angle_alpha   90.00
_cell.angle_beta   90.00
_cell.angle_gamma   90.00
#
_symmetry.space_group_name_H-M   'P 1'
#
loop_
_entity.id
_entity.type
_entity.pdbx_description
1 polymer ?
#
loop_
_entity_poly.entity_id
_entity_poly.type
_entity_poly.pdbx_seq_one_letter_code
_entity_poly.pdbx_strand_id
1 'polypeptide(L)'
;MNDGSKDSTRAVALSYGAKVIDVEEVDDARWYGKSFACYQGVQYATSDIFIFIDADVQLLDSHALESILQAYENQSYRGLLSIQPYHLVKKAYEQFSALFNLMTVVGMNQFSSLSHQRQTLAFGPVTVMNKEDYVLTQGHKNAECHIIEGFALGQAFSKYELPVSCYEGKGFVGFRMYEEGLKTLIQGWTKHFATGASGTKGTIMFMIMTWMMGIMFSHILLLLSFVTKTVTKKWAGLTYVLYIIQFIKLHKRVGNFSIFFLIMNPLLFIVFVFVFINSYCQTHFTKNVRWKGRTFKIK
;
A
#
# COMPACT_ATOMS: atom_id res chain seq x y z
N MET A 1 12.30 15.54 5.73
CA MET A 1 13.39 15.39 4.72
C MET A 1 12.88 15.85 3.37
N ASN A 2 13.66 16.63 2.66
CA ASN A 2 13.34 17.12 1.31
C ASN A 2 14.27 16.43 0.28
N ASP A 3 13.72 15.53 -0.54
CA ASP A 3 14.46 14.76 -1.57
C ASP A 3 14.37 15.49 -2.92
N GLY A 4 14.92 16.72 -2.99
CA GLY A 4 15.07 17.50 -4.21
C GLY A 4 13.76 18.04 -4.79
N SER A 5 12.78 18.42 -3.97
CA SER A 5 11.53 19.06 -4.42
C SER A 5 11.84 20.36 -5.17
N LYS A 6 11.22 20.54 -6.35
CA LYS A 6 11.39 21.70 -7.22
C LYS A 6 10.22 22.69 -7.13
N ASP A 7 9.21 22.37 -6.36
CA ASP A 7 8.00 23.16 -6.11
C ASP A 7 8.09 23.92 -4.76
N SER A 8 6.97 24.43 -4.29
CA SER A 8 6.89 25.14 -3.01
C SER A 8 6.93 24.26 -1.76
N THR A 9 7.14 22.94 -1.87
CA THR A 9 7.12 22.00 -0.74
C THR A 9 7.99 22.46 0.43
N ARG A 10 9.24 22.84 0.17
CA ARG A 10 10.16 23.33 1.19
C ARG A 10 9.66 24.61 1.88
N ALA A 11 9.17 25.57 1.11
CA ALA A 11 8.69 26.84 1.64
C ALA A 11 7.42 26.63 2.49
N VAL A 12 6.50 25.79 2.04
CA VAL A 12 5.28 25.43 2.77
C VAL A 12 5.64 24.76 4.09
N ALA A 13 6.52 23.76 4.10
CA ALA A 13 6.91 23.08 5.33
C ALA A 13 7.53 24.04 6.36
N LEU A 14 8.42 24.95 5.92
CA LEU A 14 9.01 25.97 6.78
C LEU A 14 7.96 26.95 7.33
N SER A 15 6.95 27.34 6.55
CA SER A 15 5.90 28.27 6.99
C SER A 15 5.01 27.68 8.11
N TYR A 16 4.93 26.34 8.21
CA TYR A 16 4.27 25.64 9.30
C TYR A 16 5.23 25.26 10.46
N GLY A 17 6.46 25.82 10.49
CA GLY A 17 7.41 25.59 11.56
C GLY A 17 8.15 24.26 11.52
N ALA A 18 8.05 23.51 10.45
CA ALA A 18 8.77 22.25 10.31
C ALA A 18 10.27 22.48 10.12
N LYS A 19 11.10 21.66 10.74
CA LYS A 19 12.53 21.59 10.44
C LYS A 19 12.71 20.88 9.10
N VAL A 20 13.17 21.58 8.08
CA VAL A 20 13.41 21.02 6.74
C VAL A 20 14.89 20.73 6.58
N ILE A 21 15.22 19.49 6.25
CA ILE A 21 16.57 19.01 5.97
C ILE A 21 16.57 18.48 4.53
N ASP A 22 17.45 19.01 3.70
CA ASP A 22 17.62 18.53 2.33
C ASP A 22 18.43 17.23 2.36
N VAL A 23 18.02 16.26 1.55
CA VAL A 23 18.71 14.98 1.41
C VAL A 23 20.05 15.23 0.73
N GLU A 24 21.13 14.77 1.35
CA GLU A 24 22.47 14.84 0.78
C GLU A 24 22.57 13.91 -0.43
N GLU A 25 23.05 14.42 -1.55
CA GLU A 25 23.34 13.59 -2.71
C GLU A 25 24.57 12.72 -2.39
N VAL A 26 24.39 11.39 -2.49
CA VAL A 26 25.49 10.43 -2.38
C VAL A 26 25.73 9.84 -3.76
N ASP A 27 27.00 9.68 -4.13
CA ASP A 27 27.44 9.11 -5.42
C ASP A 27 27.04 7.62 -5.60
N ASP A 28 26.28 7.05 -4.65
CA ASP A 28 25.79 5.69 -4.73
C ASP A 28 24.43 5.62 -5.44
N ALA A 29 24.49 5.39 -6.76
CA ALA A 29 23.30 5.21 -7.60
C ALA A 29 22.36 4.04 -7.19
N ARG A 30 22.69 3.31 -6.12
CA ARG A 30 21.92 2.15 -5.65
C ARG A 30 20.94 2.48 -4.56
N TRP A 31 21.19 3.54 -3.76
CA TRP A 31 20.35 3.90 -2.62
C TRP A 31 19.90 5.35 -2.68
N TYR A 32 18.64 5.58 -3.01
CA TYR A 32 18.03 6.89 -3.15
C TYR A 32 16.50 6.82 -2.91
N GLY A 33 15.89 7.99 -2.83
CA GLY A 33 14.45 8.13 -2.61
C GLY A 33 14.05 7.97 -1.14
N LYS A 34 12.81 7.52 -0.90
CA LYS A 34 12.19 7.53 0.41
C LYS A 34 13.01 6.83 1.51
N SER A 35 13.47 5.61 1.27
CA SER A 35 14.22 4.84 2.28
C SER A 35 15.52 5.52 2.68
N PHE A 36 16.22 6.11 1.70
CA PHE A 36 17.42 6.88 1.96
C PHE A 36 17.15 8.18 2.72
N ALA A 37 16.11 8.93 2.32
CA ALA A 37 15.68 10.14 3.02
C ALA A 37 15.28 9.84 4.48
N CYS A 38 14.57 8.75 4.74
CA CYS A 38 14.23 8.31 6.09
C CYS A 38 15.48 7.95 6.89
N TYR A 39 16.42 7.22 6.29
CA TYR A 39 17.69 6.85 6.94
C TYR A 39 18.51 8.08 7.33
N GLN A 40 18.67 9.05 6.43
CA GLN A 40 19.34 10.32 6.76
C GLN A 40 18.57 11.10 7.82
N GLY A 41 17.23 11.13 7.76
CA GLY A 41 16.41 11.85 8.73
C GLY A 41 16.63 11.42 10.17
N VAL A 42 16.87 10.13 10.40
CA VAL A 42 17.15 9.59 11.73
C VAL A 42 18.43 10.17 12.32
N GLN A 43 19.44 10.52 11.51
CA GLN A 43 20.69 11.12 12.00
C GLN A 43 20.48 12.51 12.63
N TYR A 44 19.39 13.18 12.28
CA TYR A 44 19.00 14.50 12.81
C TYR A 44 17.92 14.42 13.89
N ALA A 45 17.41 13.22 14.17
CA ALA A 45 16.35 13.01 15.15
C ALA A 45 16.94 12.87 16.57
N THR A 46 16.34 13.58 17.52
CA THR A 46 16.77 13.59 18.93
C THR A 46 15.85 12.77 19.84
N SER A 47 14.65 12.44 19.39
CA SER A 47 13.64 11.69 20.15
C SER A 47 13.90 10.19 20.13
N ASP A 48 13.34 9.48 21.11
CA ASP A 48 13.47 8.03 21.24
C ASP A 48 12.45 7.27 20.41
N ILE A 49 11.38 7.92 19.95
CA ILE A 49 10.34 7.33 19.09
C ILE A 49 10.37 8.05 17.75
N PHE A 50 10.45 7.28 16.68
CA PHE A 50 10.39 7.75 15.29
C PHE A 50 9.05 7.41 14.69
N ILE A 51 8.41 8.42 14.07
CA ILE A 51 7.21 8.25 13.26
C ILE A 51 7.55 8.70 11.84
N PHE A 52 7.54 7.77 10.90
CA PHE A 52 7.73 8.05 9.47
C PHE A 52 6.37 8.13 8.81
N ILE A 53 6.14 9.22 8.08
CA ILE A 53 4.87 9.49 7.40
C ILE A 53 5.17 9.88 5.95
N ASP A 54 4.52 9.24 4.98
CA ASP A 54 4.62 9.62 3.58
C ASP A 54 3.99 10.99 3.33
N ALA A 55 4.53 11.71 2.35
CA ALA A 55 4.09 13.07 2.03
C ALA A 55 2.65 13.15 1.50
N ASP A 56 2.07 12.04 1.03
CA ASP A 56 0.68 11.92 0.56
C ASP A 56 -0.30 11.44 1.64
N VAL A 57 0.20 11.22 2.87
CA VAL A 57 -0.61 10.83 4.04
C VAL A 57 -1.19 12.06 4.73
N GLN A 58 -2.41 11.92 5.22
CA GLN A 58 -3.15 12.91 6.00
C GLN A 58 -3.66 12.27 7.29
N LEU A 59 -3.47 12.96 8.42
CA LEU A 59 -4.17 12.64 9.65
C LEU A 59 -5.60 13.18 9.53
N LEU A 60 -6.60 12.29 9.64
CA LEU A 60 -8.01 12.61 9.36
C LEU A 60 -8.76 13.07 10.62
N ASP A 61 -8.19 12.82 11.77
CA ASP A 61 -8.75 13.15 13.09
C ASP A 61 -7.70 13.87 13.92
N SER A 62 -8.14 14.81 14.79
CA SER A 62 -7.25 15.56 15.67
C SER A 62 -6.51 14.70 16.70
N HIS A 63 -7.08 13.54 17.05
CA HIS A 63 -6.50 12.55 17.97
C HIS A 63 -5.76 11.42 17.26
N ALA A 64 -5.59 11.52 15.94
CA ALA A 64 -4.95 10.44 15.16
C ALA A 64 -3.53 10.15 15.63
N LEU A 65 -2.72 11.18 15.89
CA LEU A 65 -1.36 11.02 16.40
C LEU A 65 -1.33 10.39 17.79
N GLU A 66 -2.21 10.84 18.68
CA GLU A 66 -2.37 10.29 20.02
C GLU A 66 -2.77 8.80 19.96
N SER A 67 -3.73 8.46 19.10
CA SER A 67 -4.15 7.08 18.88
C SER A 67 -3.03 6.19 18.34
N ILE A 68 -2.18 6.72 17.46
CA ILE A 68 -0.99 6.02 16.94
C ILE A 68 0.00 5.73 18.08
N LEU A 69 0.29 6.74 18.89
CA LEU A 69 1.20 6.60 20.04
C LEU A 69 0.64 5.64 21.08
N GLN A 70 -0.66 5.71 21.38
CA GLN A 70 -1.32 4.78 22.30
C GLN A 70 -1.26 3.32 21.79
N ALA A 71 -1.45 3.11 20.48
CA ALA A 71 -1.29 1.79 19.89
C ALA A 71 0.14 1.27 20.00
N TYR A 72 1.14 2.15 19.90
CA TYR A 72 2.55 1.79 20.06
C TYR A 72 2.90 1.54 21.53
N GLU A 73 2.31 2.30 22.46
CA GLU A 73 2.41 2.05 23.91
C GLU A 73 1.86 0.68 24.27
N ASN A 74 0.72 0.29 23.74
CA ASN A 74 0.14 -1.04 23.92
C ASN A 74 1.06 -2.18 23.42
N GLN A 75 2.01 -1.86 22.54
CA GLN A 75 3.11 -2.74 22.09
C GLN A 75 4.37 -2.60 22.98
N SER A 76 4.23 -1.95 24.13
CA SER A 76 5.35 -1.67 25.10
C SER A 76 6.48 -0.87 24.46
N TYR A 77 6.16 0.01 23.51
CA TYR A 77 7.11 0.83 22.73
C TYR A 77 8.21 0.00 22.04
N ARG A 78 7.94 -1.26 21.66
CA ARG A 78 8.89 -2.15 21.01
C ARG A 78 8.46 -2.54 19.61
N GLY A 79 9.46 -2.80 18.77
CA GLY A 79 9.23 -3.31 17.43
C GLY A 79 8.74 -2.28 16.42
N LEU A 80 7.98 -2.74 15.44
CA LEU A 80 7.48 -1.95 14.31
C LEU A 80 5.95 -1.92 14.34
N LEU A 81 5.37 -0.74 14.48
CA LEU A 81 3.95 -0.51 14.22
C LEU A 81 3.82 0.09 12.81
N SER A 82 2.86 -0.41 12.04
CA SER A 82 2.61 -0.01 10.67
C SER A 82 1.13 0.25 10.45
N ILE A 83 0.79 1.28 9.68
CA ILE A 83 -0.59 1.63 9.38
C ILE A 83 -0.79 1.64 7.87
N GLN A 84 -1.83 0.93 7.41
CA GLN A 84 -2.35 1.06 6.06
C GLN A 84 -3.35 2.23 6.02
N PRO A 85 -3.01 3.35 5.38
CA PRO A 85 -3.92 4.48 5.33
C PRO A 85 -5.18 4.18 4.53
N TYR A 86 -6.27 4.84 4.88
CA TYR A 86 -7.54 4.80 4.14
C TYR A 86 -7.40 5.58 2.84
N HIS A 87 -7.71 4.96 1.70
CA HIS A 87 -7.53 5.58 0.39
C HIS A 87 -8.58 6.67 0.15
N LEU A 88 -8.12 7.91 0.01
CA LEU A 88 -8.93 9.08 -0.27
C LEU A 88 -9.02 9.29 -1.77
N VAL A 89 -10.23 9.15 -2.31
CA VAL A 89 -10.51 9.32 -3.75
C VAL A 89 -11.30 10.61 -3.94
N LYS A 90 -10.81 11.52 -4.78
CA LYS A 90 -11.43 12.80 -5.10
C LYS A 90 -11.82 12.91 -6.58
N LYS A 91 -11.04 12.31 -7.48
CA LYS A 91 -11.27 12.36 -8.94
C LYS A 91 -11.70 10.99 -9.49
N ALA A 92 -12.45 11.00 -10.59
CA ALA A 92 -13.00 9.78 -11.18
C ALA A 92 -11.94 8.74 -11.56
N TYR A 93 -10.79 9.14 -12.12
CA TYR A 93 -9.73 8.22 -12.49
C TYR A 93 -9.04 7.54 -11.29
N GLU A 94 -9.05 8.18 -10.11
CA GLU A 94 -8.48 7.62 -8.89
C GLU A 94 -9.24 6.35 -8.44
N GLN A 95 -10.51 6.19 -8.88
CA GLN A 95 -11.31 4.99 -8.65
C GLN A 95 -10.66 3.71 -9.19
N PHE A 96 -9.84 3.82 -10.23
CA PHE A 96 -9.09 2.68 -10.77
C PHE A 96 -8.04 2.12 -9.80
N SER A 97 -7.69 2.83 -8.74
CA SER A 97 -6.88 2.30 -7.65
C SER A 97 -7.60 1.28 -6.76
N ALA A 98 -8.93 1.17 -6.85
CA ALA A 98 -9.73 0.37 -5.93
C ALA A 98 -9.22 -1.07 -5.79
N LEU A 99 -9.11 -1.77 -6.92
CA LEU A 99 -8.72 -3.17 -6.89
C LEU A 99 -7.25 -3.36 -6.49
N PHE A 100 -6.36 -2.47 -6.92
CA PHE A 100 -4.95 -2.51 -6.53
C PHE A 100 -4.77 -2.32 -5.02
N ASN A 101 -5.43 -1.33 -4.44
CA ASN A 101 -5.35 -1.05 -3.02
C ASN A 101 -5.89 -2.23 -2.19
N LEU A 102 -7.05 -2.78 -2.57
CA LEU A 102 -7.60 -3.96 -1.92
C LEU A 102 -6.65 -5.16 -2.02
N MET A 103 -6.08 -5.42 -3.21
CA MET A 103 -5.15 -6.54 -3.40
C MET A 103 -3.88 -6.38 -2.56
N THR A 104 -3.36 -5.17 -2.41
CA THR A 104 -2.23 -4.90 -1.52
C THR A 104 -2.55 -5.28 -0.07
N VAL A 105 -3.71 -4.87 0.43
CA VAL A 105 -4.14 -5.15 1.81
C VAL A 105 -4.39 -6.65 2.02
N VAL A 106 -5.12 -7.30 1.11
CA VAL A 106 -5.45 -8.73 1.21
C VAL A 106 -4.22 -9.59 0.99
N GLY A 107 -3.32 -9.21 0.06
CA GLY A 107 -2.08 -9.93 -0.22
C GLY A 107 -1.14 -10.02 0.96
N MET A 108 -1.10 -8.99 1.80
CA MET A 108 -0.32 -8.99 3.03
C MET A 108 -0.94 -9.88 4.13
N ASN A 109 -2.21 -10.22 4.03
CA ASN A 109 -2.97 -11.09 4.96
C ASN A 109 -2.88 -10.66 6.43
N GLN A 110 -2.77 -9.36 6.71
CA GLN A 110 -2.58 -8.84 8.06
C GLN A 110 -3.88 -8.79 8.87
N PHE A 111 -5.01 -8.59 8.19
CA PHE A 111 -6.33 -8.38 8.81
C PHE A 111 -7.27 -9.58 8.66
N SER A 112 -6.74 -10.74 8.31
CA SER A 112 -7.50 -11.98 8.15
C SER A 112 -7.48 -12.81 9.42
N SER A 113 -8.59 -13.50 9.70
CA SER A 113 -8.67 -14.52 10.76
C SER A 113 -7.71 -15.71 10.54
N LEU A 114 -7.16 -15.86 9.34
CA LEU A 114 -6.14 -16.85 8.99
C LEU A 114 -4.71 -16.38 9.30
N SER A 115 -4.54 -15.15 9.79
CA SER A 115 -3.25 -14.60 10.16
C SER A 115 -2.83 -15.04 11.56
N HIS A 116 -2.65 -16.35 11.76
CA HIS A 116 -2.16 -16.89 13.04
C HIS A 116 -0.63 -16.93 13.15
N GLN A 117 0.08 -16.55 12.12
CA GLN A 117 1.53 -16.57 12.10
C GLN A 117 2.11 -15.19 12.45
N ARG A 118 3.32 -15.19 13.05
CA ARG A 118 4.08 -13.98 13.32
C ARG A 118 4.16 -13.11 12.06
N GLN A 119 3.82 -11.85 12.19
CA GLN A 119 3.81 -10.90 11.09
C GLN A 119 5.23 -10.60 10.65
N THR A 120 5.50 -10.67 9.37
CA THR A 120 6.83 -10.42 8.79
C THR A 120 6.84 -9.30 7.77
N LEU A 121 5.68 -8.73 7.44
CA LEU A 121 5.54 -7.65 6.47
C LEU A 121 4.86 -6.46 7.12
N ALA A 122 5.22 -5.25 6.69
CA ALA A 122 4.63 -4.00 7.15
C ALA A 122 4.21 -3.12 5.97
N PHE A 123 3.23 -2.24 6.19
CA PHE A 123 2.89 -1.17 5.26
C PHE A 123 3.88 -0.02 5.41
N GLY A 124 4.31 0.57 4.28
CA GLY A 124 5.29 1.64 4.28
C GLY A 124 4.78 3.04 4.64
N PRO A 125 3.53 3.44 4.31
CA PRO A 125 3.12 4.83 4.37
C PRO A 125 3.18 5.49 5.75
N VAL A 126 2.88 4.73 6.82
CA VAL A 126 3.07 5.18 8.20
C VAL A 126 3.69 4.06 9.00
N THR A 127 4.86 4.35 9.60
CA THR A 127 5.57 3.40 10.46
C THR A 127 6.05 4.08 11.74
N VAL A 128 5.97 3.35 12.84
CA VAL A 128 6.43 3.80 14.16
C VAL A 128 7.39 2.77 14.73
N MET A 129 8.51 3.24 15.27
CA MET A 129 9.51 2.40 15.91
C MET A 129 10.35 3.21 16.91
N ASN A 130 10.88 2.56 17.91
CA ASN A 130 11.80 3.20 18.82
C ASN A 130 13.23 3.23 18.25
N LYS A 131 14.06 4.10 18.81
CA LYS A 131 15.45 4.30 18.38
C LYS A 131 16.33 3.06 18.58
N GLU A 132 16.15 2.36 19.70
CA GLU A 132 16.94 1.16 20.01
C GLU A 132 16.70 0.05 19.00
N ASP A 133 15.43 -0.27 18.75
CA ASP A 133 15.03 -1.29 17.77
C ASP A 133 15.39 -0.88 16.35
N TYR A 134 15.32 0.42 16.02
CA TYR A 134 15.77 0.95 14.73
C TYR A 134 17.28 0.71 14.53
N VAL A 135 18.11 1.02 15.52
CA VAL A 135 19.56 0.82 15.45
C VAL A 135 19.88 -0.67 15.39
N LEU A 136 19.27 -1.48 16.27
CA LEU A 136 19.47 -2.93 16.33
C LEU A 136 19.18 -3.60 14.98
N THR A 137 18.08 -3.22 14.34
CA THR A 137 17.65 -3.79 13.06
C THR A 137 18.32 -3.13 11.85
N GLN A 138 19.09 -2.09 12.02
CA GLN A 138 19.61 -1.20 10.97
C GLN A 138 18.53 -0.45 10.18
N GLY A 139 17.27 -0.46 10.64
CA GLY A 139 16.16 0.31 10.10
C GLY A 139 16.07 0.35 8.57
N HIS A 140 15.97 1.55 8.00
CA HIS A 140 15.81 1.76 6.55
C HIS A 140 17.01 1.33 5.70
N LYS A 141 18.18 1.02 6.30
CA LYS A 141 19.31 0.44 5.56
C LYS A 141 18.95 -0.92 4.94
N ASN A 142 18.06 -1.69 5.58
CA ASN A 142 17.54 -2.94 5.01
C ASN A 142 16.68 -2.72 3.76
N ALA A 143 16.18 -1.51 3.57
CA ALA A 143 15.38 -1.16 2.40
C ALA A 143 16.21 -0.61 1.22
N GLU A 144 17.53 -0.60 1.34
CA GLU A 144 18.43 -0.33 0.22
C GLU A 144 18.11 -1.25 -0.96
N CYS A 145 17.88 -0.70 -2.13
CA CYS A 145 17.49 -1.42 -3.34
C CYS A 145 16.11 -2.12 -3.30
N HIS A 146 15.29 -1.93 -2.26
CA HIS A 146 13.94 -2.49 -2.20
C HIS A 146 12.92 -1.49 -2.72
N ILE A 147 12.01 -1.98 -3.58
CA ILE A 147 10.91 -1.15 -4.12
C ILE A 147 9.85 -0.88 -3.04
N ILE A 148 9.63 -1.84 -2.14
CA ILE A 148 8.65 -1.77 -1.05
C ILE A 148 9.41 -1.83 0.27
N GLU A 149 9.74 -0.66 0.83
CA GLU A 149 10.53 -0.54 2.05
C GLU A 149 9.84 -1.17 3.28
N GLY A 150 8.51 -1.11 3.36
CA GLY A 150 7.75 -1.71 4.46
C GLY A 150 7.97 -3.22 4.58
N PHE A 151 8.13 -3.92 3.45
CA PHE A 151 8.42 -5.36 3.48
C PHE A 151 9.81 -5.63 4.06
N ALA A 152 10.81 -4.87 3.63
CA ALA A 152 12.18 -5.02 4.13
C ALA A 152 12.27 -4.70 5.63
N LEU A 153 11.60 -3.63 6.09
CA LEU A 153 11.52 -3.28 7.50
C LEU A 153 10.83 -4.38 8.31
N GLY A 154 9.65 -4.85 7.89
CA GLY A 154 8.92 -5.90 8.60
C GLY A 154 9.75 -7.19 8.74
N GLN A 155 10.44 -7.60 7.68
CA GLN A 155 11.33 -8.76 7.70
C GLN A 155 12.53 -8.55 8.63
N ALA A 156 13.14 -7.37 8.62
CA ALA A 156 14.27 -7.05 9.49
C ALA A 156 13.87 -7.13 10.97
N PHE A 157 12.77 -6.49 11.36
CA PHE A 157 12.26 -6.54 12.74
C PHE A 157 11.88 -7.97 13.16
N SER A 158 11.20 -8.71 12.28
CA SER A 158 10.83 -10.11 12.55
C SER A 158 12.06 -11.01 12.74
N LYS A 159 13.16 -10.78 12.02
CA LYS A 159 14.42 -11.52 12.17
C LYS A 159 15.02 -11.36 13.57
N TYR A 160 14.88 -10.19 14.19
CA TYR A 160 15.32 -9.92 15.56
C TYR A 160 14.27 -10.25 16.62
N GLU A 161 13.23 -11.00 16.21
CA GLU A 161 12.13 -11.40 17.08
C GLU A 161 11.33 -10.25 17.69
N LEU A 162 11.45 -9.05 17.14
CA LEU A 162 10.69 -7.88 17.53
C LEU A 162 9.24 -7.97 16.99
N PRO A 163 8.26 -7.44 17.74
CA PRO A 163 6.89 -7.43 17.29
C PRO A 163 6.71 -6.54 16.05
N VAL A 164 5.89 -7.02 15.11
CA VAL A 164 5.45 -6.25 13.94
C VAL A 164 3.93 -6.22 13.96
N SER A 165 3.33 -5.05 14.10
CA SER A 165 1.88 -4.87 14.13
C SER A 165 1.41 -4.02 12.97
N CYS A 166 0.24 -4.36 12.40
CA CYS A 166 -0.38 -3.63 11.32
C CYS A 166 -1.79 -3.18 11.70
N TYR A 167 -2.11 -1.92 11.43
CA TYR A 167 -3.41 -1.31 11.72
C TYR A 167 -4.04 -0.73 10.46
N GLU A 168 -5.38 -0.67 10.45
CA GLU A 168 -6.15 0.01 9.41
C GLU A 168 -6.33 1.49 9.77
N GLY A 169 -6.05 2.38 8.81
CA GLY A 169 -6.13 3.83 9.02
C GLY A 169 -7.53 4.44 8.89
N LYS A 170 -8.56 3.63 8.61
CA LYS A 170 -9.91 4.17 8.38
C LYS A 170 -10.38 5.03 9.56
N GLY A 171 -10.72 6.29 9.27
CA GLY A 171 -11.17 7.27 10.26
C GLY A 171 -10.04 8.07 10.92
N PHE A 172 -8.78 7.59 10.89
CA PHE A 172 -7.65 8.23 11.57
C PHE A 172 -6.56 8.69 10.60
N VAL A 173 -6.19 7.84 9.65
CA VAL A 173 -5.09 8.08 8.72
C VAL A 173 -5.56 7.79 7.30
N GLY A 174 -5.44 8.76 6.42
CA GLY A 174 -5.75 8.61 5.00
C GLY A 174 -4.56 8.95 4.13
N PHE A 175 -4.61 8.55 2.87
CA PHE A 175 -3.65 8.96 1.86
C PHE A 175 -4.35 9.20 0.53
N ARG A 176 -3.78 10.09 -0.28
CA ARG A 176 -4.25 10.35 -1.63
C ARG A 176 -3.14 10.10 -2.62
N MET A 177 -3.19 8.96 -3.29
CA MET A 177 -2.19 8.55 -4.26
C MET A 177 -2.50 9.10 -5.67
N TYR A 178 -1.44 9.45 -6.40
CA TYR A 178 -1.51 9.73 -7.85
C TYR A 178 -2.44 10.86 -8.27
N GLU A 179 -2.51 11.94 -7.50
CA GLU A 179 -3.38 13.10 -7.79
C GLU A 179 -3.03 13.87 -9.08
N GLU A 180 -1.84 13.61 -9.66
CA GLU A 180 -1.33 14.22 -10.88
C GLU A 180 -2.01 13.68 -12.15
N GLY A 181 -2.72 12.55 -12.11
CA GLY A 181 -3.49 12.01 -13.23
C GLY A 181 -3.38 10.51 -13.47
N LEU A 182 -4.12 10.04 -14.46
CA LEU A 182 -4.20 8.61 -14.80
C LEU A 182 -2.84 8.00 -15.19
N LYS A 183 -1.98 8.77 -15.87
CA LYS A 183 -0.64 8.30 -16.27
C LYS A 183 0.22 7.96 -15.05
N THR A 184 0.24 8.85 -14.05
CA THR A 184 0.97 8.67 -12.80
C THR A 184 0.41 7.48 -12.00
N LEU A 185 -0.92 7.31 -12.00
CA LEU A 185 -1.58 6.16 -11.38
C LEU A 185 -1.12 4.84 -12.00
N ILE A 186 -1.16 4.73 -13.34
CA ILE A 186 -0.72 3.51 -14.04
C ILE A 186 0.77 3.25 -13.77
N GLN A 187 1.63 4.25 -13.85
CA GLN A 187 3.07 4.11 -13.57
C GLN A 187 3.34 3.66 -12.14
N GLY A 188 2.65 4.25 -11.16
CA GLY A 188 2.83 3.92 -9.75
C GLY A 188 2.40 2.49 -9.44
N TRP A 189 1.23 2.06 -9.88
CA TRP A 189 0.79 0.68 -9.68
C TRP A 189 1.63 -0.33 -10.46
N THR A 190 2.10 0.03 -11.67
CA THR A 190 3.06 -0.80 -12.43
C THR A 190 4.35 -1.03 -11.65
N LYS A 191 4.88 0.01 -10.98
CA LYS A 191 6.09 -0.10 -10.16
C LYS A 191 5.93 -1.05 -8.99
N HIS A 192 4.79 -0.97 -8.28
CA HIS A 192 4.62 -1.65 -6.99
C HIS A 192 4.05 -3.06 -7.11
N PHE A 193 3.24 -3.34 -8.14
CA PHE A 193 2.34 -4.47 -8.08
C PHE A 193 3.00 -5.84 -8.28
N ALA A 194 3.89 -5.98 -9.27
CA ALA A 194 4.59 -7.27 -9.48
C ALA A 194 5.52 -7.61 -8.30
N THR A 195 6.20 -6.59 -7.72
CA THR A 195 7.04 -6.78 -6.53
C THR A 195 6.19 -7.11 -5.30
N GLY A 196 5.03 -6.45 -5.13
CA GLY A 196 4.09 -6.75 -4.04
C GLY A 196 3.52 -8.16 -4.14
N ALA A 197 3.18 -8.62 -5.35
CA ALA A 197 2.67 -9.97 -5.57
C ALA A 197 3.70 -11.06 -5.23
N SER A 198 4.99 -10.84 -5.47
CA SER A 198 6.05 -11.80 -5.13
C SER A 198 6.22 -12.01 -3.62
N GLY A 199 5.85 -11.03 -2.80
CA GLY A 199 5.84 -11.13 -1.33
C GLY A 199 4.62 -11.85 -0.74
N THR A 200 3.58 -12.12 -1.55
CA THR A 200 2.36 -12.78 -1.10
C THR A 200 2.53 -14.29 -1.02
N LYS A 201 2.13 -14.91 0.10
CA LYS A 201 2.16 -16.39 0.24
C LYS A 201 1.32 -17.04 -0.85
N GLY A 202 1.81 -18.14 -1.43
CA GLY A 202 1.14 -18.84 -2.54
C GLY A 202 -0.30 -19.26 -2.25
N THR A 203 -0.59 -19.70 -1.03
CA THR A 203 -1.96 -20.05 -0.59
C THR A 203 -2.90 -18.83 -0.61
N ILE A 204 -2.42 -17.69 -0.13
CA ILE A 204 -3.18 -16.43 -0.14
C ILE A 204 -3.39 -15.97 -1.58
N MET A 205 -2.35 -16.04 -2.41
CA MET A 205 -2.47 -15.71 -3.84
C MET A 205 -3.51 -16.59 -4.53
N PHE A 206 -3.51 -17.89 -4.27
CA PHE A 206 -4.51 -18.82 -4.80
C PHE A 206 -5.94 -18.45 -4.36
N MET A 207 -6.15 -18.11 -3.08
CA MET A 207 -7.44 -17.68 -2.57
C MET A 207 -7.90 -16.36 -3.22
N ILE A 208 -6.99 -15.39 -3.39
CA ILE A 208 -7.28 -14.13 -4.09
C ILE A 208 -7.70 -14.40 -5.53
N MET A 209 -6.94 -15.21 -6.26
CA MET A 209 -7.26 -15.52 -7.66
C MET A 209 -8.60 -16.24 -7.79
N THR A 210 -8.87 -17.20 -6.91
CA THR A 210 -10.17 -17.91 -6.88
C THR A 210 -11.33 -16.96 -6.61
N TRP A 211 -11.16 -16.04 -5.66
CA TRP A 211 -12.16 -15.03 -5.32
C TRP A 211 -12.41 -14.08 -6.51
N MET A 212 -11.35 -13.59 -7.15
CA MET A 212 -11.45 -12.74 -8.34
C MET A 212 -12.16 -13.44 -9.49
N MET A 213 -11.82 -14.71 -9.76
CA MET A 213 -12.50 -15.52 -10.76
C MET A 213 -13.98 -15.72 -10.41
N GLY A 214 -14.28 -15.94 -9.12
CA GLY A 214 -15.67 -16.08 -8.65
C GLY A 214 -16.52 -14.85 -8.94
N ILE A 215 -15.98 -13.64 -8.72
CA ILE A 215 -16.68 -12.40 -9.05
C ILE A 215 -16.94 -12.30 -10.55
N MET A 216 -15.93 -12.51 -11.39
CA MET A 216 -16.06 -12.44 -12.84
C MET A 216 -17.06 -13.50 -13.36
N PHE A 217 -16.96 -14.72 -12.83
CA PHE A 217 -17.87 -15.81 -13.18
C PHE A 217 -19.32 -15.51 -12.78
N SER A 218 -19.56 -14.82 -11.66
CA SER A 218 -20.90 -14.41 -11.25
C SER A 218 -21.56 -13.47 -12.27
N HIS A 219 -20.80 -12.56 -12.90
CA HIS A 219 -21.31 -11.72 -13.99
C HIS A 219 -21.66 -12.53 -15.23
N ILE A 220 -20.78 -13.47 -15.62
CA ILE A 220 -21.00 -14.35 -16.76
C ILE A 220 -22.25 -15.20 -16.53
N LEU A 221 -22.42 -15.80 -15.36
CA LEU A 221 -23.61 -16.57 -15.01
C LEU A 221 -24.88 -15.73 -15.07
N LEU A 222 -24.83 -14.49 -14.56
CA LEU A 222 -25.98 -13.59 -14.63
C LEU A 222 -26.35 -13.29 -16.08
N LEU A 223 -25.39 -12.96 -16.93
CA LEU A 223 -25.63 -12.70 -18.36
C LEU A 223 -26.18 -13.96 -19.08
N LEU A 224 -25.58 -15.13 -18.86
CA LEU A 224 -26.03 -16.39 -19.44
C LEU A 224 -27.44 -16.75 -18.99
N SER A 225 -27.88 -16.40 -17.81
CA SER A 225 -29.24 -16.65 -17.32
C SER A 225 -30.32 -15.94 -18.11
N PHE A 226 -29.99 -14.88 -18.86
CA PHE A 226 -30.92 -14.19 -19.74
C PHE A 226 -30.95 -14.81 -21.14
N VAL A 227 -29.89 -15.51 -21.54
CA VAL A 227 -29.77 -16.08 -22.91
C VAL A 227 -30.14 -17.57 -22.92
N THR A 228 -29.83 -18.31 -21.86
CA THR A 228 -30.05 -19.75 -21.80
C THR A 228 -31.08 -20.12 -20.73
N LYS A 229 -31.79 -21.24 -20.97
CA LYS A 229 -32.74 -21.83 -20.00
C LYS A 229 -32.03 -22.71 -18.96
N THR A 230 -30.75 -23.03 -19.16
CA THR A 230 -29.98 -23.94 -18.32
C THR A 230 -29.62 -23.33 -16.96
N VAL A 231 -29.41 -22.01 -16.93
CA VAL A 231 -29.06 -21.27 -15.70
C VAL A 231 -30.30 -20.57 -15.14
N THR A 232 -30.72 -20.92 -13.95
CA THR A 232 -31.86 -20.28 -13.27
C THR A 232 -31.50 -18.86 -12.84
N LYS A 233 -32.29 -17.87 -13.32
CA LYS A 233 -32.12 -16.42 -13.02
C LYS A 233 -32.04 -16.15 -11.54
N LYS A 234 -32.82 -16.89 -10.72
CA LYS A 234 -32.83 -16.76 -9.24
C LYS A 234 -31.46 -17.00 -8.63
N TRP A 235 -30.82 -18.12 -8.96
CA TRP A 235 -29.52 -18.48 -8.39
C TRP A 235 -28.38 -17.63 -8.95
N ALA A 236 -28.40 -17.33 -10.24
CA ALA A 236 -27.43 -16.44 -10.86
C ALA A 236 -27.49 -15.02 -10.24
N GLY A 237 -28.72 -14.49 -10.06
CA GLY A 237 -28.93 -13.20 -9.41
C GLY A 237 -28.48 -13.19 -7.94
N LEU A 238 -28.81 -14.24 -7.18
CA LEU A 238 -28.39 -14.35 -5.78
C LEU A 238 -26.85 -14.39 -5.66
N THR A 239 -26.17 -15.22 -6.46
CA THR A 239 -24.71 -15.32 -6.48
C THR A 239 -24.07 -13.98 -6.81
N TYR A 240 -24.56 -13.32 -7.86
CA TYR A 240 -24.09 -11.98 -8.24
C TYR A 240 -24.23 -10.97 -7.09
N VAL A 241 -25.41 -10.88 -6.49
CA VAL A 241 -25.68 -9.93 -5.39
C VAL A 241 -24.79 -10.18 -4.19
N LEU A 242 -24.56 -11.45 -3.80
CA LEU A 242 -23.69 -11.79 -2.68
C LEU A 242 -22.24 -11.35 -2.95
N TYR A 243 -21.71 -11.61 -4.14
CA TYR A 243 -20.36 -11.18 -4.52
C TYR A 243 -20.25 -9.65 -4.58
N ILE A 244 -21.24 -8.95 -5.13
CA ILE A 244 -21.20 -7.47 -5.19
C ILE A 244 -21.27 -6.85 -3.80
N ILE A 245 -22.11 -7.35 -2.91
CA ILE A 245 -22.17 -6.87 -1.53
C ILE A 245 -20.84 -7.07 -0.84
N GLN A 246 -20.23 -8.25 -0.96
CA GLN A 246 -18.92 -8.53 -0.40
C GLN A 246 -17.85 -7.59 -0.98
N PHE A 247 -17.83 -7.42 -2.31
CA PHE A 247 -16.89 -6.55 -3.01
C PHE A 247 -16.99 -5.11 -2.51
N ILE A 248 -18.20 -4.57 -2.40
CA ILE A 248 -18.44 -3.22 -1.88
C ILE A 248 -17.97 -3.10 -0.43
N LYS A 249 -18.33 -4.05 0.44
CA LYS A 249 -17.94 -4.03 1.86
C LYS A 249 -16.41 -4.00 2.02
N LEU A 250 -15.68 -4.84 1.29
CA LEU A 250 -14.21 -4.88 1.36
C LEU A 250 -13.58 -3.56 0.89
N HIS A 251 -14.04 -3.01 -0.23
CA HIS A 251 -13.51 -1.75 -0.75
C HIS A 251 -13.81 -0.55 0.16
N LYS A 252 -14.99 -0.51 0.77
CA LYS A 252 -15.36 0.53 1.75
C LYS A 252 -14.58 0.46 3.05
N ARG A 253 -13.91 -0.65 3.32
CA ARG A 253 -12.99 -0.78 4.45
C ARG A 253 -11.64 -0.12 4.16
N VAL A 254 -11.18 -0.16 2.92
CA VAL A 254 -9.85 0.30 2.52
C VAL A 254 -9.81 1.66 1.81
N GLY A 255 -10.98 2.21 1.41
CA GLY A 255 -11.05 3.52 0.76
C GLY A 255 -12.48 4.03 0.56
N ASN A 256 -12.62 5.32 0.23
CA ASN A 256 -13.91 5.96 -0.04
C ASN A 256 -14.39 5.77 -1.49
N PHE A 257 -14.04 4.63 -2.10
CA PHE A 257 -14.42 4.30 -3.48
C PHE A 257 -15.94 4.39 -3.71
N SER A 258 -16.33 4.91 -4.88
CA SER A 258 -17.72 5.10 -5.26
C SER A 258 -18.40 3.74 -5.50
N ILE A 259 -19.61 3.55 -4.96
CA ILE A 259 -20.41 2.35 -5.15
C ILE A 259 -20.71 2.12 -6.64
N PHE A 260 -20.93 3.18 -7.42
CA PHE A 260 -21.13 3.09 -8.88
C PHE A 260 -19.95 2.40 -9.56
N PHE A 261 -18.71 2.84 -9.30
CA PHE A 261 -17.52 2.19 -9.88
C PHE A 261 -17.32 0.77 -9.36
N LEU A 262 -17.68 0.49 -8.12
CA LEU A 262 -17.58 -0.86 -7.57
C LEU A 262 -18.60 -1.84 -8.18
N ILE A 263 -19.78 -1.37 -8.56
CA ILE A 263 -20.75 -2.17 -9.34
C ILE A 263 -20.23 -2.39 -10.75
N MET A 264 -19.57 -1.39 -11.34
CA MET A 264 -18.90 -1.47 -12.64
C MET A 264 -17.53 -2.19 -12.56
N ASN A 265 -17.39 -3.14 -11.63
CA ASN A 265 -16.11 -3.82 -11.36
C ASN A 265 -15.50 -4.57 -12.58
N PRO A 266 -16.21 -5.07 -13.61
CA PRO A 266 -15.55 -5.60 -14.80
C PRO A 266 -14.56 -4.61 -15.43
N LEU A 267 -14.88 -3.30 -15.42
CA LEU A 267 -13.97 -2.26 -15.90
C LEU A 267 -12.72 -2.16 -14.99
N LEU A 268 -12.90 -2.24 -13.67
CA LEU A 268 -11.77 -2.25 -12.73
C LEU A 268 -10.84 -3.45 -12.94
N PHE A 269 -11.42 -4.62 -13.23
CA PHE A 269 -10.66 -5.83 -13.55
C PHE A 269 -9.86 -5.69 -14.86
N ILE A 270 -10.43 -5.11 -15.91
CA ILE A 270 -9.73 -4.88 -17.17
C ILE A 270 -8.50 -3.99 -16.94
N VAL A 271 -8.66 -2.86 -16.23
CA VAL A 271 -7.54 -1.96 -15.90
C VAL A 271 -6.51 -2.66 -15.02
N PHE A 272 -6.97 -3.44 -14.03
CA PHE A 272 -6.09 -4.21 -13.16
C PHE A 272 -5.23 -5.21 -13.94
N VAL A 273 -5.83 -6.02 -14.81
CA VAL A 273 -5.13 -7.01 -15.63
C VAL A 273 -4.13 -6.33 -16.57
N PHE A 274 -4.52 -5.23 -17.20
CA PHE A 274 -3.64 -4.46 -18.08
C PHE A 274 -2.38 -3.96 -17.31
N VAL A 275 -2.57 -3.32 -16.17
CA VAL A 275 -1.45 -2.82 -15.35
C VAL A 275 -0.61 -3.96 -14.79
N PHE A 276 -1.24 -5.07 -14.37
CA PHE A 276 -0.55 -6.25 -13.87
C PHE A 276 0.35 -6.87 -14.95
N ILE A 277 -0.16 -7.06 -16.16
CA ILE A 277 0.63 -7.58 -17.29
C ILE A 277 1.79 -6.63 -17.59
N ASN A 278 1.53 -5.32 -17.64
CA ASN A 278 2.57 -4.32 -17.86
C ASN A 278 3.65 -4.37 -16.77
N SER A 279 3.23 -4.47 -15.49
CA SER A 279 4.14 -4.62 -14.34
C SER A 279 4.97 -5.92 -14.45
N TYR A 280 4.33 -7.03 -14.78
CA TYR A 280 4.99 -8.31 -14.97
C TYR A 280 6.03 -8.26 -16.09
N CYS A 281 5.67 -7.69 -17.24
CA CYS A 281 6.58 -7.52 -18.37
C CYS A 281 7.79 -6.63 -18.01
N GLN A 282 7.56 -5.53 -17.30
CA GLN A 282 8.65 -4.65 -16.87
C GLN A 282 9.59 -5.33 -15.87
N THR A 283 9.05 -6.12 -14.95
CA THR A 283 9.83 -6.82 -13.94
C THR A 283 10.66 -7.97 -14.54
N HIS A 284 10.07 -8.79 -15.40
CA HIS A 284 10.71 -10.03 -15.85
C HIS A 284 11.50 -9.89 -17.17
N PHE A 285 11.05 -9.02 -18.09
CA PHE A 285 11.70 -8.87 -19.40
C PHE A 285 12.63 -7.69 -19.48
N THR A 286 12.19 -6.48 -19.03
CA THR A 286 13.02 -5.28 -19.14
C THR A 286 13.92 -5.05 -17.93
N LYS A 287 13.58 -5.65 -16.77
CA LYS A 287 14.27 -5.48 -15.48
C LYS A 287 14.47 -4.01 -15.09
N ASN A 288 13.67 -3.11 -15.63
CA ASN A 288 13.73 -1.68 -15.41
C ASN A 288 12.33 -1.13 -15.21
N VAL A 289 12.14 -0.36 -14.15
CA VAL A 289 10.89 0.37 -13.89
C VAL A 289 11.17 1.86 -13.85
N ARG A 290 10.39 2.65 -14.57
CA ARG A 290 10.48 4.12 -14.57
C ARG A 290 9.46 4.72 -13.60
N TRP A 291 9.94 5.59 -12.72
CA TRP A 291 9.10 6.33 -11.79
C TRP A 291 9.63 7.75 -11.58
N LYS A 292 8.78 8.79 -11.75
CA LYS A 292 9.13 10.21 -11.56
C LYS A 292 10.49 10.59 -12.20
N GLY A 293 10.72 10.14 -13.45
CA GLY A 293 11.94 10.45 -14.21
C GLY A 293 13.18 9.60 -13.84
N ARG A 294 13.12 8.80 -12.77
CA ARG A 294 14.20 7.88 -12.36
C ARG A 294 13.94 6.46 -12.88
N THR A 295 15.00 5.73 -13.23
CA THR A 295 14.92 4.33 -13.66
C THR A 295 15.45 3.43 -12.55
N PHE A 296 14.62 2.51 -12.06
CA PHE A 296 14.97 1.51 -11.05
C PHE A 296 15.32 0.21 -11.76
N LYS A 297 16.51 -0.34 -11.52
CA LYS A 297 16.88 -1.68 -11.95
C LYS A 297 16.35 -2.68 -10.93
N ILE A 298 15.60 -3.68 -11.39
CA ILE A 298 15.11 -4.79 -10.58
C ILE A 298 16.15 -5.91 -10.68
N LYS A 299 16.60 -6.44 -9.55
CA LYS A 299 17.50 -7.59 -9.49
C LYS A 299 16.77 -8.90 -9.74
#